data_65b202d8c5d6f1934e1c1f4b03013789
#
_entry.id   65b202d8c5d6f1934e1c1f4b03013789
#
_cell.length_a   1.000
_cell.length_b   1.000
_cell.length_c   1.000
_cell.angle_alpha   90.00
_cell.angle_beta   90.00
_cell.angle_gamma   90.00
#
_symmetry.space_group_name_H-M   'P 1'
#
loop_
_entity.id
_entity.type
_entity.pdbx_description
1 polymer ?
#
loop_
_entity_poly.entity_id
_entity_poly.type
_entity_poly.pdbx_seq_one_letter_code
_entity_poly.pdbx_strand_id
1 'polypeptide(L)'
;MIKSLLALTHQGGDTTRIVAEIQDPDNLEAAKLVGNGRTTLLDIRETVAKLVVQTSRQSGAAAVYTELFDYEGDEFYFYEDHGLAGSTYAEAQLAFDAVSVVGFIDGSVTKLNPPPSTVLTAEHTLVVIVEDDSALSGQSRSRTEPALNRLGEQLGSDEHPTQALLIGWNDRAPIVVRELDRYAPPGSTLTIVTTYGEPELPPLTNLAVTVEKAQTTSRAVLDKHVVAALDQIIVLCYDRDLDTQTADSRTLVTLLHVRDILGKVGSDVPVVSEMIDDRNRVLASVADVDDVVVSGEIVSLVVTQLSEDGRLEAVFKEILGAEGSEVYLRPAEWYVQPGDDITWATVVAGASRRNETAIGLKSPLLAREGQRFGVVVNPPKSEVYTISPGDAVVVFAED
;
A
#
# COMPACT_ATOMS: atom_id res chain seq x y z
N MET A 1 -27.12 4.91 -8.00
CA MET A 1 -26.29 3.71 -8.20
C MET A 1 -27.12 2.43 -8.37
N ILE A 2 -27.90 1.89 -7.39
CA ILE A 2 -28.68 0.62 -7.52
C ILE A 2 -29.58 0.60 -8.78
N LYS A 3 -30.25 1.71 -9.11
CA LYS A 3 -31.05 1.81 -10.35
C LYS A 3 -30.20 1.67 -11.61
N SER A 4 -29.00 2.22 -11.62
CA SER A 4 -28.07 2.09 -12.76
C SER A 4 -27.57 0.67 -12.90
N LEU A 5 -27.23 0.01 -11.78
CA LEU A 5 -26.87 -1.41 -11.78
C LEU A 5 -27.99 -2.29 -12.32
N LEU A 6 -29.22 -2.09 -11.86
CA LEU A 6 -30.40 -2.81 -12.36
C LEU A 6 -30.57 -2.61 -13.88
N ALA A 7 -30.41 -1.40 -14.38
CA ALA A 7 -30.53 -1.12 -15.81
C ALA A 7 -29.42 -1.81 -16.62
N LEU A 8 -28.17 -1.73 -16.16
CA LEU A 8 -27.01 -2.34 -16.83
C LEU A 8 -27.07 -3.88 -16.80
N THR A 9 -27.44 -4.46 -15.68
CA THR A 9 -27.57 -5.93 -15.56
C THR A 9 -28.74 -6.49 -16.35
N HIS A 10 -29.80 -5.70 -16.55
CA HIS A 10 -30.97 -6.11 -17.33
C HIS A 10 -30.77 -5.92 -18.83
N GLN A 11 -30.06 -4.87 -19.26
CA GLN A 11 -29.87 -4.50 -20.67
C GLN A 11 -28.49 -4.94 -21.21
N GLY A 12 -27.50 -5.11 -20.34
CA GLY A 12 -26.15 -5.52 -20.73
C GLY A 12 -26.14 -6.99 -21.18
N GLY A 13 -25.42 -7.28 -22.27
CA GLY A 13 -25.14 -8.67 -22.67
C GLY A 13 -24.37 -9.44 -21.59
N ASP A 14 -24.34 -10.76 -21.66
CA ASP A 14 -23.69 -11.62 -20.67
C ASP A 14 -22.17 -11.41 -20.55
N THR A 15 -21.56 -10.65 -21.44
CA THR A 15 -20.10 -10.38 -21.48
C THR A 15 -19.71 -9.02 -20.88
N THR A 16 -20.67 -8.16 -20.49
CA THR A 16 -20.36 -6.84 -19.94
C THR A 16 -19.91 -6.96 -18.49
N ARG A 17 -18.66 -6.62 -18.22
CA ARG A 17 -18.13 -6.44 -16.85
C ARG A 17 -18.60 -5.11 -16.30
N ILE A 18 -19.01 -5.09 -15.05
CA ILE A 18 -19.46 -3.88 -14.36
C ILE A 18 -18.64 -3.72 -13.09
N VAL A 19 -17.95 -2.58 -12.97
CA VAL A 19 -17.31 -2.16 -11.71
C VAL A 19 -18.14 -1.02 -11.15
N ALA A 20 -18.46 -1.08 -9.86
CA ALA A 20 -19.29 -0.07 -9.22
C ALA A 20 -18.76 0.32 -7.85
N GLU A 21 -18.66 1.62 -7.66
CA GLU A 21 -18.36 2.24 -6.38
C GLU A 21 -19.55 2.20 -5.43
N ILE A 22 -19.34 1.75 -4.20
CA ILE A 22 -20.33 1.76 -3.13
C ILE A 22 -19.92 2.79 -2.09
N GLN A 23 -20.65 3.90 -2.03
CA GLN A 23 -20.40 4.96 -1.04
C GLN A 23 -21.11 4.68 0.29
N ASP A 24 -22.27 4.04 0.24
CA ASP A 24 -23.09 3.70 1.41
C ASP A 24 -23.09 2.18 1.59
N PRO A 25 -22.48 1.65 2.68
CA PRO A 25 -22.37 0.20 2.89
C PRO A 25 -23.72 -0.49 3.06
N ASP A 26 -24.74 0.21 3.52
CA ASP A 26 -26.09 -0.35 3.64
C ASP A 26 -26.66 -0.80 2.29
N ASN A 27 -26.11 -0.25 1.19
CA ASN A 27 -26.46 -0.62 -0.17
C ASN A 27 -25.64 -1.81 -0.73
N LEU A 28 -24.60 -2.28 -0.03
CA LEU A 28 -23.68 -3.30 -0.56
C LEU A 28 -24.41 -4.63 -0.83
N GLU A 29 -25.23 -5.09 0.11
CA GLU A 29 -25.98 -6.35 -0.06
C GLU A 29 -26.99 -6.26 -1.20
N ALA A 30 -27.68 -5.12 -1.33
CA ALA A 30 -28.59 -4.89 -2.45
C ALA A 30 -27.84 -4.85 -3.78
N ALA A 31 -26.67 -4.25 -3.81
CA ALA A 31 -25.82 -4.17 -5.01
C ALA A 31 -25.30 -5.57 -5.42
N LYS A 32 -24.87 -6.41 -4.47
CA LYS A 32 -24.48 -7.82 -4.71
C LYS A 32 -25.62 -8.62 -5.34
N LEU A 33 -26.84 -8.50 -4.79
CA LEU A 33 -28.02 -9.19 -5.34
C LEU A 33 -28.32 -8.78 -6.79
N VAL A 34 -28.22 -7.47 -7.07
CA VAL A 34 -28.45 -6.93 -8.44
C VAL A 34 -27.33 -7.35 -9.38
N GLY A 35 -26.09 -7.35 -8.91
CA GLY A 35 -24.89 -7.66 -9.70
C GLY A 35 -24.84 -9.12 -10.17
N ASN A 36 -25.48 -10.03 -9.45
CA ASN A 36 -25.58 -11.47 -9.79
C ASN A 36 -24.25 -12.10 -10.23
N GLY A 37 -23.17 -11.79 -9.54
CA GLY A 37 -21.80 -12.30 -9.81
C GLY A 37 -21.09 -11.67 -11.02
N ARG A 38 -21.68 -10.69 -11.69
CA ARG A 38 -21.10 -9.97 -12.85
C ARG A 38 -20.58 -8.57 -12.52
N THR A 39 -20.70 -8.17 -11.27
CA THR A 39 -20.35 -6.83 -10.82
C THR A 39 -19.29 -6.91 -9.73
N THR A 40 -18.15 -6.27 -9.97
CA THR A 40 -17.15 -5.98 -8.95
C THR A 40 -17.62 -4.75 -8.18
N LEU A 41 -17.81 -4.90 -6.87
CA LEU A 41 -18.29 -3.85 -5.98
C LEU A 41 -17.17 -3.38 -5.07
N LEU A 42 -16.83 -2.11 -5.17
CA LEU A 42 -15.79 -1.48 -4.34
C LEU A 42 -16.41 -0.69 -3.19
N ASP A 43 -16.09 -1.07 -1.96
CA ASP A 43 -16.25 -0.20 -0.80
C ASP A 43 -15.02 0.72 -0.70
N ILE A 44 -15.17 1.92 -1.23
CA ILE A 44 -14.10 2.92 -1.28
C ILE A 44 -13.65 3.33 0.12
N ARG A 45 -14.57 3.42 1.05
CA ARG A 45 -14.21 3.81 2.43
C ARG A 45 -13.29 2.77 3.05
N GLU A 46 -13.56 1.49 2.82
CA GLU A 46 -12.68 0.42 3.30
C GLU A 46 -11.33 0.43 2.58
N THR A 47 -11.30 0.61 1.26
CA THR A 47 -10.06 0.68 0.47
C THR A 47 -9.16 1.83 0.91
N VAL A 48 -9.71 3.05 1.02
CA VAL A 48 -8.95 4.23 1.45
C VAL A 48 -8.49 4.10 2.91
N ALA A 49 -9.35 3.60 3.81
CA ALA A 49 -8.99 3.43 5.22
C ALA A 49 -7.84 2.43 5.39
N LYS A 50 -7.87 1.30 4.68
CA LYS A 50 -6.78 0.32 4.67
C LYS A 50 -5.49 0.92 4.15
N LEU A 51 -5.55 1.67 3.04
CA LEU A 51 -4.40 2.33 2.49
C LEU A 51 -3.80 3.35 3.46
N VAL A 52 -4.63 4.17 4.13
CA VAL A 52 -4.17 5.10 5.17
C VAL A 52 -3.44 4.37 6.29
N VAL A 53 -3.95 3.23 6.75
CA VAL A 53 -3.30 2.43 7.80
C VAL A 53 -1.99 1.82 7.30
N GLN A 54 -1.98 1.20 6.13
CA GLN A 54 -0.76 0.62 5.56
C GLN A 54 0.34 1.67 5.39
N THR A 55 -0.02 2.85 4.86
CA THR A 55 0.95 3.93 4.64
C THR A 55 1.40 4.58 5.95
N SER A 56 0.58 4.57 7.01
CA SER A 56 0.97 5.13 8.31
C SER A 56 2.03 4.30 9.05
N ARG A 57 2.14 3.03 8.73
CA ARG A 57 3.11 2.12 9.34
C ARG A 57 4.51 2.27 8.75
N GLN A 58 4.61 2.79 7.51
CA GLN A 58 5.88 2.80 6.76
C GLN A 58 5.94 4.00 5.82
N SER A 59 6.85 4.93 6.08
CA SER A 59 7.06 6.10 5.23
C SER A 59 7.41 5.71 3.78
N GLY A 60 6.69 6.28 2.81
CA GLY A 60 6.86 6.05 1.37
C GLY A 60 5.98 4.93 0.79
N ALA A 61 5.20 4.24 1.61
CA ALA A 61 4.31 3.19 1.12
C ALA A 61 3.21 3.74 0.19
N ALA A 62 2.73 4.98 0.41
CA ALA A 62 1.75 5.60 -0.49
C ALA A 62 2.28 5.73 -1.92
N ALA A 63 3.56 6.03 -2.09
CA ALA A 63 4.18 6.11 -3.42
C ALA A 63 4.18 4.73 -4.11
N VAL A 64 4.50 3.66 -3.37
CA VAL A 64 4.46 2.28 -3.89
C VAL A 64 3.05 1.90 -4.34
N TYR A 65 2.04 2.14 -3.51
CA TYR A 65 0.67 1.83 -3.87
C TYR A 65 0.17 2.65 -5.06
N THR A 66 0.54 3.95 -5.12
CA THR A 66 0.19 4.80 -6.26
C THR A 66 0.82 4.24 -7.55
N GLU A 67 2.09 3.85 -7.52
CA GLU A 67 2.78 3.28 -8.68
C GLU A 67 2.13 1.96 -9.13
N LEU A 68 1.81 1.07 -8.20
CA LEU A 68 1.16 -0.22 -8.51
C LEU A 68 -0.28 -0.08 -9.04
N PHE A 69 -0.93 1.05 -8.80
CA PHE A 69 -2.29 1.31 -9.29
C PHE A 69 -2.32 2.23 -10.52
N ASP A 70 -1.22 2.93 -10.82
CA ASP A 70 -1.12 3.87 -11.95
C ASP A 70 -0.88 3.10 -13.26
N TYR A 71 -1.36 3.67 -14.37
CA TYR A 71 -1.13 3.16 -15.74
C TYR A 71 0.18 3.61 -16.37
N GLU A 72 0.82 4.64 -15.82
CA GLU A 72 2.05 5.21 -16.37
C GLU A 72 3.31 4.54 -15.84
N GLY A 73 3.20 3.35 -15.25
CA GLY A 73 4.31 2.68 -14.59
C GLY A 73 4.24 1.17 -14.71
N ASP A 74 4.86 0.52 -13.74
CA ASP A 74 4.84 -0.94 -13.61
C ASP A 74 3.58 -1.37 -12.85
N GLU A 75 2.71 -2.11 -13.52
CA GLU A 75 1.41 -2.55 -13.00
C GLU A 75 1.23 -4.07 -13.01
N PHE A 76 0.16 -4.56 -12.40
CA PHE A 76 -0.11 -5.99 -12.34
C PHE A 76 -0.67 -6.52 -13.64
N TYR A 77 -0.05 -7.60 -14.15
CA TYR A 77 -0.55 -8.40 -15.26
C TYR A 77 -0.63 -9.88 -14.93
N PHE A 78 -1.28 -10.62 -15.82
CA PHE A 78 -1.45 -12.07 -15.70
C PHE A 78 -0.80 -12.77 -16.88
N TYR A 79 0.21 -13.62 -16.59
CA TYR A 79 1.01 -14.26 -17.60
C TYR A 79 0.67 -15.76 -17.66
N GLU A 80 -0.07 -16.12 -18.69
CA GLU A 80 -0.32 -17.51 -19.09
C GLU A 80 0.86 -18.02 -19.96
N ASP A 81 0.95 -19.31 -20.21
CA ASP A 81 2.00 -19.93 -21.07
C ASP A 81 3.44 -19.47 -20.73
N HIS A 82 3.73 -19.21 -19.46
CA HIS A 82 4.97 -18.62 -18.95
C HIS A 82 6.21 -19.50 -19.13
N GLY A 83 6.05 -20.81 -19.49
CA GLY A 83 7.15 -21.75 -19.72
C GLY A 83 8.01 -22.05 -18.49
N LEU A 84 7.49 -21.86 -17.26
CA LEU A 84 8.17 -22.10 -15.98
C LEU A 84 7.66 -23.36 -15.26
N ALA A 85 6.86 -24.18 -15.92
CA ALA A 85 6.37 -25.43 -15.34
C ALA A 85 7.55 -26.33 -14.89
N GLY A 86 7.52 -26.77 -13.63
CA GLY A 86 8.58 -27.53 -12.99
C GLY A 86 9.66 -26.69 -12.29
N SER A 87 9.69 -25.37 -12.49
CA SER A 87 10.56 -24.46 -11.73
C SER A 87 9.94 -24.14 -10.38
N THR A 88 10.79 -23.83 -9.42
CA THR A 88 10.36 -23.27 -8.12
C THR A 88 9.97 -21.79 -8.25
N TYR A 89 9.21 -21.28 -7.29
CA TYR A 89 8.88 -19.85 -7.24
C TYR A 89 10.15 -18.98 -7.12
N ALA A 90 11.14 -19.41 -6.34
CA ALA A 90 12.42 -18.71 -6.24
C ALA A 90 13.13 -18.59 -7.60
N GLU A 91 13.10 -19.65 -8.42
CA GLU A 91 13.64 -19.61 -9.78
C GLU A 91 12.81 -18.71 -10.70
N ALA A 92 11.48 -18.69 -10.52
CA ALA A 92 10.59 -17.82 -11.28
C ALA A 92 10.82 -16.34 -11.03
N GLN A 93 11.09 -15.93 -9.78
CA GLN A 93 11.42 -14.54 -9.41
C GLN A 93 12.65 -14.01 -10.17
N LEU A 94 13.56 -14.89 -10.55
CA LEU A 94 14.80 -14.57 -11.29
C LEU A 94 14.70 -14.87 -12.79
N ALA A 95 13.58 -15.41 -13.27
CA ALA A 95 13.49 -15.94 -14.61
C ALA A 95 13.52 -14.90 -15.72
N PHE A 96 13.06 -13.68 -15.45
CA PHE A 96 12.95 -12.59 -16.43
C PHE A 96 13.68 -11.36 -15.92
N ASP A 97 14.26 -10.57 -16.83
CA ASP A 97 15.02 -9.38 -16.45
C ASP A 97 14.10 -8.24 -15.99
N ALA A 98 13.14 -7.85 -16.82
CA ALA A 98 12.26 -6.71 -16.60
C ALA A 98 10.83 -7.10 -16.15
N VAL A 99 10.62 -8.30 -15.62
CA VAL A 99 9.34 -8.76 -15.10
C VAL A 99 9.52 -9.29 -13.69
N SER A 100 8.79 -8.76 -12.73
CA SER A 100 8.75 -9.29 -11.36
C SER A 100 7.60 -10.27 -11.20
N VAL A 101 7.92 -11.55 -11.01
CA VAL A 101 6.94 -12.59 -10.67
C VAL A 101 6.62 -12.47 -9.19
N VAL A 102 5.36 -12.14 -8.87
CA VAL A 102 4.94 -11.84 -7.49
C VAL A 102 3.99 -12.89 -6.91
N GLY A 103 3.51 -13.80 -7.74
CA GLY A 103 2.61 -14.86 -7.31
C GLY A 103 2.02 -15.62 -8.48
N PHE A 104 0.93 -16.33 -8.23
CA PHE A 104 0.18 -17.06 -9.26
C PHE A 104 -1.29 -17.23 -8.88
N ILE A 105 -2.12 -17.52 -9.87
CA ILE A 105 -3.49 -17.97 -9.71
C ILE A 105 -3.52 -19.48 -9.98
N ASP A 106 -4.14 -20.23 -9.06
CA ASP A 106 -4.45 -21.64 -9.17
C ASP A 106 -5.97 -21.83 -9.15
N GLY A 107 -6.56 -22.07 -10.30
CA GLY A 107 -8.01 -22.09 -10.48
C GLY A 107 -8.66 -20.76 -10.14
N SER A 108 -9.27 -20.62 -8.97
CA SER A 108 -9.90 -19.38 -8.48
C SER A 108 -9.16 -18.73 -7.30
N VAL A 109 -8.01 -19.27 -6.91
CA VAL A 109 -7.27 -18.81 -5.74
C VAL A 109 -6.03 -18.05 -6.19
N THR A 110 -5.98 -16.77 -5.85
CA THR A 110 -4.78 -15.94 -6.00
C THR A 110 -3.86 -16.18 -4.81
N LYS A 111 -2.57 -16.34 -5.08
CA LYS A 111 -1.51 -16.48 -4.06
C LYS A 111 -0.37 -15.54 -4.40
N LEU A 112 -0.24 -14.47 -3.65
CA LEU A 112 0.94 -13.60 -3.71
C LEU A 112 2.01 -14.15 -2.77
N ASN A 113 3.27 -13.89 -3.09
CA ASN A 113 4.42 -14.28 -2.28
C ASN A 113 4.36 -15.73 -1.76
N PRO A 114 4.10 -16.74 -2.61
CA PRO A 114 4.08 -18.13 -2.15
C PRO A 114 5.47 -18.55 -1.66
N PRO A 115 5.58 -19.61 -0.82
CA PRO A 115 6.86 -20.10 -0.37
C PRO A 115 7.85 -20.33 -1.52
N PRO A 116 9.13 -19.95 -1.41
CA PRO A 116 10.14 -20.03 -2.47
C PRO A 116 10.29 -21.41 -3.11
N SER A 117 10.02 -22.47 -2.34
CA SER A 117 10.07 -23.87 -2.80
C SER A 117 8.82 -24.34 -3.54
N THR A 118 7.79 -23.50 -3.67
CA THR A 118 6.56 -23.85 -4.40
C THR A 118 6.89 -24.15 -5.86
N VAL A 119 6.50 -25.31 -6.34
CA VAL A 119 6.72 -25.72 -7.74
C VAL A 119 5.58 -25.22 -8.61
N LEU A 120 5.93 -24.49 -9.66
CA LEU A 120 4.96 -23.97 -10.63
C LEU A 120 4.52 -25.08 -11.60
N THR A 121 3.27 -25.02 -12.02
CA THR A 121 2.68 -25.92 -13.01
C THR A 121 2.28 -25.16 -14.28
N ALA A 122 1.99 -25.86 -15.35
CA ALA A 122 1.51 -25.24 -16.59
C ALA A 122 0.08 -24.68 -16.48
N GLU A 123 -0.65 -25.05 -15.42
CA GLU A 123 -2.02 -24.59 -15.16
C GLU A 123 -2.05 -23.29 -14.34
N HIS A 124 -0.92 -22.92 -13.73
CA HIS A 124 -0.82 -21.65 -13.00
C HIS A 124 -0.77 -20.48 -13.98
N THR A 125 -1.54 -19.44 -13.71
CA THR A 125 -1.38 -18.11 -14.32
C THR A 125 -0.52 -17.28 -13.39
N LEU A 126 0.65 -16.82 -13.84
CA LEU A 126 1.51 -15.98 -13.00
C LEU A 126 0.89 -14.61 -12.81
N VAL A 127 1.00 -14.08 -11.58
CA VAL A 127 0.79 -12.67 -11.28
C VAL A 127 2.14 -11.99 -11.37
N VAL A 128 2.25 -10.99 -12.23
CA VAL A 128 3.51 -10.30 -12.52
C VAL A 128 3.34 -8.79 -12.43
N ILE A 129 4.45 -8.09 -12.16
CA ILE A 129 4.55 -6.64 -12.28
C ILE A 129 5.45 -6.36 -13.48
N VAL A 130 4.97 -5.53 -14.41
CA VAL A 130 5.66 -5.18 -15.65
C VAL A 130 5.06 -3.89 -16.22
N GLU A 131 5.85 -3.13 -17.01
CA GLU A 131 5.44 -1.86 -17.61
C GLU A 131 4.28 -2.00 -18.60
N ASP A 132 4.26 -3.09 -19.39
CA ASP A 132 3.26 -3.31 -20.44
C ASP A 132 3.13 -4.82 -20.75
N ASP A 133 1.91 -5.29 -21.04
CA ASP A 133 1.63 -6.70 -21.34
C ASP A 133 2.32 -7.19 -22.60
N SER A 134 2.59 -6.30 -23.56
CA SER A 134 3.36 -6.64 -24.77
C SER A 134 4.78 -7.09 -24.44
N ALA A 135 5.34 -6.62 -23.33
CA ALA A 135 6.63 -7.05 -22.82
C ALA A 135 6.63 -8.53 -22.37
N LEU A 136 5.47 -9.12 -22.08
CA LEU A 136 5.39 -10.56 -21.75
C LEU A 136 5.57 -11.46 -22.96
N SER A 137 5.27 -10.97 -24.16
CA SER A 137 5.39 -11.72 -25.40
C SER A 137 6.85 -11.81 -25.84
N GLY A 138 7.44 -13.02 -25.81
CA GLY A 138 8.80 -13.25 -26.29
C GLY A 138 9.91 -12.83 -25.33
N GLN A 139 9.61 -12.71 -24.04
CA GLN A 139 10.60 -12.42 -23.00
C GLN A 139 11.76 -13.40 -23.02
N SER A 140 12.98 -12.85 -23.08
CA SER A 140 14.20 -13.62 -22.91
C SER A 140 14.38 -13.95 -21.42
N ARG A 141 14.85 -15.17 -21.15
CA ARG A 141 15.26 -15.54 -19.78
C ARG A 141 16.38 -14.61 -19.32
N SER A 142 16.28 -14.13 -18.08
CA SER A 142 17.36 -13.41 -17.45
C SER A 142 18.61 -14.29 -17.39
N ARG A 143 19.77 -13.68 -17.63
CA ARG A 143 21.09 -14.31 -17.48
C ARG A 143 21.84 -13.78 -16.27
N THR A 144 21.21 -12.90 -15.51
CA THR A 144 21.81 -12.27 -14.33
C THR A 144 21.75 -13.24 -13.17
N GLU A 145 22.92 -13.68 -12.73
CA GLU A 145 23.05 -14.54 -11.55
C GLU A 145 23.20 -13.69 -10.30
N PRO A 146 22.49 -14.02 -9.20
CA PRO A 146 22.64 -13.31 -7.94
C PRO A 146 24.01 -13.60 -7.29
N ALA A 147 24.62 -12.60 -6.72
CA ALA A 147 25.87 -12.71 -5.96
C ALA A 147 25.57 -13.20 -4.53
N LEU A 148 25.41 -14.52 -4.35
CA LEU A 148 24.99 -15.13 -3.08
C LEU A 148 25.95 -14.87 -1.89
N ASN A 149 27.21 -14.55 -2.17
CA ASN A 149 28.19 -14.16 -1.14
C ASN A 149 28.02 -12.71 -0.65
N ARG A 150 27.09 -11.97 -1.22
CA ARG A 150 26.77 -10.57 -0.89
C ARG A 150 25.42 -10.42 -0.15
N LEU A 151 24.81 -11.53 0.21
CA LEU A 151 23.55 -11.51 0.94
C LEU A 151 23.75 -10.99 2.36
N GLY A 152 22.74 -10.24 2.85
CA GLY A 152 22.71 -9.69 4.19
C GLY A 152 22.49 -10.74 5.28
N GLU A 153 22.63 -10.32 6.53
CA GLU A 153 22.25 -11.13 7.68
C GLU A 153 20.72 -11.10 7.84
N GLN A 154 20.15 -12.24 8.27
CA GLN A 154 18.71 -12.30 8.57
C GLN A 154 18.43 -11.61 9.91
N LEU A 155 18.18 -10.31 9.86
CA LEU A 155 17.73 -9.55 11.02
C LEU A 155 16.21 -9.63 11.11
N GLY A 156 15.65 -9.70 12.32
CA GLY A 156 14.22 -9.61 12.59
C GLY A 156 13.86 -8.22 13.12
N SER A 157 12.60 -7.84 13.02
CA SER A 157 12.06 -6.72 13.81
C SER A 157 11.58 -7.25 15.15
N ASP A 158 11.93 -6.58 16.24
CA ASP A 158 11.32 -6.84 17.54
C ASP A 158 9.95 -6.16 17.56
N GLU A 159 8.89 -6.94 17.68
CA GLU A 159 7.56 -6.41 17.90
C GLU A 159 7.47 -5.76 19.29
N HIS A 160 7.05 -4.50 19.33
CA HIS A 160 6.81 -3.78 20.58
C HIS A 160 5.47 -3.03 20.51
N PRO A 161 4.78 -2.81 21.64
CA PRO A 161 3.55 -2.02 21.68
C PRO A 161 3.77 -0.63 21.08
N THR A 162 2.88 -0.21 20.19
CA THR A 162 2.98 1.04 19.44
C THR A 162 2.11 2.14 20.07
N GLN A 163 2.52 3.40 19.85
CA GLN A 163 1.80 4.59 20.26
C GLN A 163 1.40 5.39 19.02
N ALA A 164 0.12 5.41 18.70
CA ALA A 164 -0.41 6.10 17.53
C ALA A 164 -1.21 7.36 17.91
N LEU A 165 -1.16 8.38 17.05
CA LEU A 165 -1.97 9.58 17.14
C LEU A 165 -2.85 9.74 15.90
N LEU A 166 -4.16 9.79 16.09
CA LEU A 166 -5.14 10.06 15.05
C LEU A 166 -5.72 11.47 15.25
N ILE A 167 -5.54 12.33 14.28
CA ILE A 167 -6.03 13.72 14.30
C ILE A 167 -7.13 13.87 13.26
N GLY A 168 -8.33 14.21 13.69
CA GLY A 168 -9.52 14.27 12.85
C GLY A 168 -10.44 13.06 13.04
N TRP A 169 -11.63 13.15 12.49
CA TRP A 169 -12.63 12.07 12.49
C TRP A 169 -13.59 12.25 11.32
N ASN A 170 -13.74 11.21 10.51
CA ASN A 170 -14.66 11.16 9.38
C ASN A 170 -15.33 9.78 9.28
N ASP A 171 -16.04 9.48 8.21
CA ASP A 171 -16.76 8.22 8.01
C ASP A 171 -15.84 6.99 7.88
N ARG A 172 -14.55 7.22 7.54
CA ARG A 172 -13.54 6.17 7.44
C ARG A 172 -12.84 5.90 8.76
N ALA A 173 -12.88 6.84 9.71
CA ALA A 173 -12.16 6.73 10.98
C ALA A 173 -12.48 5.45 11.78
N PRO A 174 -13.73 4.96 11.88
CA PRO A 174 -14.00 3.68 12.56
C PRO A 174 -13.29 2.49 11.86
N ILE A 175 -13.18 2.52 10.54
CA ILE A 175 -12.47 1.49 9.78
C ILE A 175 -10.96 1.60 10.02
N VAL A 176 -10.40 2.81 9.97
CA VAL A 176 -8.98 3.07 10.30
C VAL A 176 -8.63 2.54 11.68
N VAL A 177 -9.46 2.82 12.69
CA VAL A 177 -9.23 2.34 14.07
C VAL A 177 -9.30 0.81 14.14
N ARG A 178 -10.24 0.18 13.44
CA ARG A 178 -10.36 -1.28 13.37
C ARG A 178 -9.14 -1.91 12.70
N GLU A 179 -8.68 -1.35 11.59
CA GLU A 179 -7.50 -1.86 10.89
C GLU A 179 -6.23 -1.64 11.72
N LEU A 180 -6.06 -0.48 12.37
CA LEU A 180 -4.94 -0.26 13.31
C LEU A 180 -4.92 -1.31 14.43
N ASP A 181 -6.08 -1.69 14.97
CA ASP A 181 -6.18 -2.71 16.02
C ASP A 181 -5.71 -4.09 15.55
N ARG A 182 -5.93 -4.42 14.27
CA ARG A 182 -5.48 -5.70 13.67
C ARG A 182 -3.97 -5.81 13.58
N TYR A 183 -3.30 -4.69 13.31
CA TYR A 183 -1.85 -4.63 13.16
C TYR A 183 -1.11 -4.33 14.46
N ALA A 184 -1.81 -3.84 15.46
CA ALA A 184 -1.19 -3.41 16.70
C ALA A 184 -0.82 -4.59 17.60
N PRO A 185 0.44 -4.69 18.07
CA PRO A 185 0.79 -5.62 19.14
C PRO A 185 -0.05 -5.36 20.40
N PRO A 186 -0.33 -6.38 21.21
CA PRO A 186 -1.07 -6.21 22.45
C PRO A 186 -0.42 -5.16 23.37
N GLY A 187 -1.25 -4.27 23.93
CA GLY A 187 -0.78 -3.17 24.79
C GLY A 187 -0.44 -1.87 24.06
N SER A 188 -0.65 -1.81 22.76
CA SER A 188 -0.55 -0.59 21.96
C SER A 188 -1.61 0.44 22.35
N THR A 189 -1.34 1.72 22.07
CA THR A 189 -2.22 2.82 22.43
C THR A 189 -2.54 3.71 21.23
N LEU A 190 -3.76 4.23 21.18
CA LEU A 190 -4.21 5.20 20.19
C LEU A 190 -4.81 6.42 20.89
N THR A 191 -4.25 7.59 20.64
CA THR A 191 -4.86 8.86 21.05
C THR A 191 -5.59 9.47 19.85
N ILE A 192 -6.87 9.80 20.03
CA ILE A 192 -7.70 10.44 19.01
C ILE A 192 -7.97 11.88 19.44
N VAL A 193 -7.60 12.85 18.61
CA VAL A 193 -7.92 14.26 18.78
C VAL A 193 -8.93 14.68 17.72
N THR A 194 -10.13 15.08 18.13
CA THR A 194 -11.21 15.42 17.19
C THR A 194 -12.12 16.51 17.71
N THR A 195 -12.73 17.28 16.80
CA THR A 195 -13.79 18.26 17.13
C THR A 195 -15.15 17.62 17.28
N TYR A 196 -15.35 16.42 16.75
CA TYR A 196 -16.57 15.65 16.91
C TYR A 196 -16.75 15.17 18.36
N GLY A 197 -18.00 14.90 18.74
CA GLY A 197 -18.35 14.49 20.09
C GLY A 197 -17.69 13.20 20.57
N GLU A 198 -18.49 12.22 20.95
CA GLU A 198 -17.99 10.88 21.29
C GLU A 198 -17.98 10.02 20.03
N PRO A 199 -16.79 9.69 19.44
CA PRO A 199 -16.71 8.79 18.32
C PRO A 199 -17.22 7.41 18.68
N GLU A 200 -18.04 6.79 17.81
CA GLU A 200 -18.38 5.38 17.95
C GLU A 200 -17.19 4.53 17.55
N LEU A 201 -16.57 3.87 18.52
CA LEU A 201 -15.43 3.00 18.31
C LEU A 201 -15.90 1.56 18.00
N PRO A 202 -15.23 0.86 17.06
CA PRO A 202 -15.46 -0.56 16.85
C PRO A 202 -15.00 -1.37 18.08
N PRO A 203 -15.37 -2.66 18.20
CA PRO A 203 -14.75 -3.56 19.16
C PRO A 203 -13.24 -3.68 18.88
N LEU A 204 -12.41 -3.53 19.92
CA LEU A 204 -10.95 -3.53 19.85
C LEU A 204 -10.37 -4.60 20.78
N THR A 205 -9.23 -5.17 20.39
CA THR A 205 -8.55 -6.25 21.12
C THR A 205 -7.17 -5.82 21.61
N ASN A 206 -6.40 -5.11 20.78
CA ASN A 206 -4.99 -4.82 20.99
C ASN A 206 -4.75 -3.35 21.38
N LEU A 207 -5.63 -2.44 20.95
CA LEU A 207 -5.49 -1.00 21.16
C LEU A 207 -6.26 -0.50 22.39
N ALA A 208 -5.56 0.24 23.25
CA ALA A 208 -6.20 1.08 24.27
C ALA A 208 -6.41 2.49 23.70
N VAL A 209 -7.69 2.91 23.51
CA VAL A 209 -8.03 4.17 22.86
C VAL A 209 -8.37 5.25 23.86
N THR A 210 -7.81 6.43 23.69
CA THR A 210 -8.13 7.68 24.41
C THR A 210 -8.63 8.72 23.42
N VAL A 211 -9.76 9.38 23.71
CA VAL A 211 -10.35 10.43 22.86
C VAL A 211 -10.28 11.77 23.58
N GLU A 212 -9.71 12.78 22.91
CA GLU A 212 -9.76 14.17 23.36
C GLU A 212 -10.59 15.02 22.39
N LYS A 213 -11.65 15.64 22.90
CA LYS A 213 -12.44 16.59 22.13
C LYS A 213 -11.77 17.95 22.12
N ALA A 214 -11.11 18.29 21.01
CA ALA A 214 -10.37 19.54 20.87
C ALA A 214 -10.29 20.01 19.41
N GLN A 215 -9.89 21.26 19.20
CA GLN A 215 -9.63 21.79 17.86
C GLN A 215 -8.34 21.21 17.28
N THR A 216 -8.44 20.51 16.17
CA THR A 216 -7.32 19.81 15.51
C THR A 216 -6.27 20.75 14.93
N THR A 217 -6.64 22.00 14.64
CA THR A 217 -5.73 23.06 14.17
C THR A 217 -5.11 23.87 15.33
N SER A 218 -5.46 23.57 16.57
CA SER A 218 -4.94 24.30 17.74
C SER A 218 -3.52 23.89 18.08
N ARG A 219 -2.57 24.81 17.93
CA ARG A 219 -1.17 24.57 18.27
C ARG A 219 -1.00 24.04 19.70
N ALA A 220 -1.68 24.64 20.68
CA ALA A 220 -1.57 24.22 22.08
C ALA A 220 -2.06 22.79 22.34
N VAL A 221 -3.05 22.33 21.58
CA VAL A 221 -3.52 20.94 21.63
C VAL A 221 -2.49 20.01 21.00
N LEU A 222 -1.96 20.38 19.85
CA LEU A 222 -0.97 19.57 19.15
C LEU A 222 0.36 19.45 19.91
N ASP A 223 0.83 20.54 20.55
CA ASP A 223 2.03 20.53 21.42
C ASP A 223 1.92 19.52 22.59
N LYS A 224 0.69 19.21 23.03
CA LYS A 224 0.45 18.23 24.10
C LYS A 224 0.54 16.80 23.60
N HIS A 225 0.13 16.51 22.37
CA HIS A 225 -0.05 15.15 21.84
C HIS A 225 1.03 14.72 20.88
N VAL A 226 1.65 15.64 20.14
CA VAL A 226 2.73 15.34 19.20
C VAL A 226 4.04 15.26 19.99
N VAL A 227 4.44 14.05 20.32
CA VAL A 227 5.63 13.76 21.16
C VAL A 227 6.56 12.79 20.44
N ALA A 228 7.84 12.80 20.81
CA ALA A 228 8.87 11.96 20.18
C ALA A 228 8.67 10.43 20.41
N ALA A 229 7.81 10.05 21.35
CA ALA A 229 7.52 8.64 21.67
C ALA A 229 6.45 8.01 20.75
N LEU A 230 5.87 8.79 19.84
CA LEU A 230 4.90 8.25 18.87
C LEU A 230 5.62 7.40 17.81
N ASP A 231 4.96 6.34 17.38
CA ASP A 231 5.40 5.49 16.27
C ASP A 231 4.78 5.90 14.94
N GLN A 232 3.58 6.54 14.98
CA GLN A 232 2.88 7.01 13.78
C GLN A 232 1.87 8.11 14.09
N ILE A 233 1.65 9.00 13.11
CA ILE A 233 0.63 10.06 13.16
C ILE A 233 -0.22 9.97 11.90
N ILE A 234 -1.54 9.95 12.08
CA ILE A 234 -2.53 9.95 10.99
C ILE A 234 -3.37 11.23 11.11
N VAL A 235 -3.44 11.99 10.01
CA VAL A 235 -4.30 13.18 9.92
C VAL A 235 -5.42 12.90 8.91
N LEU A 236 -6.64 12.70 9.42
CA LEU A 236 -7.82 12.49 8.59
C LEU A 236 -8.48 13.82 8.21
N CYS A 237 -8.90 13.90 6.96
CA CYS A 237 -9.63 15.04 6.44
C CYS A 237 -11.09 15.05 6.95
N TYR A 238 -11.62 16.23 7.21
CA TYR A 238 -13.03 16.42 7.59
C TYR A 238 -13.89 16.61 6.34
N ASP A 239 -14.56 15.56 5.88
CA ASP A 239 -15.30 15.55 4.62
C ASP A 239 -16.85 15.71 4.75
N ARG A 240 -17.39 15.64 5.98
CA ARG A 240 -18.86 15.64 6.18
C ARG A 240 -19.52 17.01 6.12
N ASP A 241 -18.92 18.00 6.77
CA ASP A 241 -19.59 19.29 7.05
C ASP A 241 -18.86 20.47 6.40
N LEU A 242 -17.84 20.22 5.61
CA LEU A 242 -17.00 21.21 4.98
C LEU A 242 -16.91 20.97 3.48
N ASP A 243 -16.82 22.06 2.72
CA ASP A 243 -16.42 21.95 1.32
C ASP A 243 -14.96 21.46 1.22
N THR A 244 -14.61 20.84 0.10
CA THR A 244 -13.29 20.22 -0.14
C THR A 244 -12.13 21.17 0.18
N GLN A 245 -12.20 22.44 -0.25
CA GLN A 245 -11.11 23.40 -0.05
C GLN A 245 -10.93 23.77 1.43
N THR A 246 -12.03 23.92 2.14
CA THR A 246 -12.00 24.21 3.58
C THR A 246 -11.49 23.00 4.36
N ALA A 247 -11.92 21.79 4.00
CA ALA A 247 -11.48 20.54 4.63
C ALA A 247 -9.97 20.33 4.45
N ASP A 248 -9.47 20.40 3.22
CA ASP A 248 -8.03 20.24 2.92
C ASP A 248 -7.19 21.38 3.54
N SER A 249 -7.70 22.62 3.57
CA SER A 249 -6.99 23.73 4.22
C SER A 249 -6.80 23.50 5.72
N ARG A 250 -7.78 22.93 6.41
CA ARG A 250 -7.64 22.55 7.83
C ARG A 250 -6.61 21.46 8.03
N THR A 251 -6.61 20.47 7.16
CA THR A 251 -5.62 19.39 7.14
C THR A 251 -4.22 19.96 6.97
N LEU A 252 -4.01 20.85 5.98
CA LEU A 252 -2.71 21.51 5.76
C LEU A 252 -2.22 22.31 6.97
N VAL A 253 -3.11 23.09 7.62
CA VAL A 253 -2.75 23.83 8.85
C VAL A 253 -2.32 22.86 9.96
N THR A 254 -3.05 21.76 10.13
CA THR A 254 -2.69 20.72 11.11
C THR A 254 -1.32 20.13 10.81
N LEU A 255 -1.05 19.77 9.55
CA LEU A 255 0.23 19.21 9.11
C LEU A 255 1.41 20.17 9.34
N LEU A 256 1.27 21.44 9.00
CA LEU A 256 2.29 22.45 9.25
C LEU A 256 2.64 22.54 10.76
N HIS A 257 1.64 22.49 11.64
CA HIS A 257 1.89 22.47 13.08
C HIS A 257 2.56 21.18 13.55
N VAL A 258 2.10 20.01 13.06
CA VAL A 258 2.67 18.71 13.42
C VAL A 258 4.15 18.66 13.03
N ARG A 259 4.50 19.06 11.81
CA ARG A 259 5.90 19.06 11.35
C ARG A 259 6.79 20.03 12.10
N ASP A 260 6.31 21.26 12.39
CA ASP A 260 7.08 22.20 13.20
C ASP A 260 7.31 21.67 14.64
N ILE A 261 6.35 20.93 15.20
CA ILE A 261 6.51 20.32 16.53
C ILE A 261 7.53 19.17 16.45
N LEU A 262 7.38 18.26 15.49
CA LEU A 262 8.31 17.13 15.29
C LEU A 262 9.74 17.61 15.07
N GLY A 263 9.95 18.64 14.23
CA GLY A 263 11.25 19.24 14.05
C GLY A 263 11.86 19.82 15.33
N LYS A 264 11.04 20.37 16.24
CA LYS A 264 11.49 20.91 17.53
C LYS A 264 11.84 19.82 18.55
N VAL A 265 11.12 18.70 18.54
CA VAL A 265 11.41 17.55 19.42
C VAL A 265 12.44 16.60 18.84
N GLY A 266 12.89 16.84 17.59
CA GLY A 266 13.90 16.02 16.91
C GLY A 266 13.42 14.61 16.61
N SER A 267 12.17 14.46 16.15
CA SER A 267 11.54 13.17 15.87
C SER A 267 11.20 13.03 14.38
N ASP A 268 11.52 11.88 13.81
CA ASP A 268 11.22 11.50 12.42
C ASP A 268 10.02 10.54 12.33
N VAL A 269 9.07 10.65 13.27
CA VAL A 269 7.87 9.81 13.25
C VAL A 269 7.10 9.99 11.94
N PRO A 270 6.68 8.91 11.27
CA PRO A 270 5.93 9.00 10.02
C PRO A 270 4.59 9.71 10.21
N VAL A 271 4.28 10.62 9.29
CA VAL A 271 3.03 11.37 9.24
C VAL A 271 2.32 11.09 7.94
N VAL A 272 1.16 10.47 8.03
CA VAL A 272 0.28 10.22 6.88
C VAL A 272 -0.92 11.14 6.95
N SER A 273 -1.25 11.72 5.81
CA SER A 273 -2.42 12.58 5.69
C SER A 273 -3.37 12.09 4.61
N GLU A 274 -4.66 12.15 4.91
CA GLU A 274 -5.71 12.05 3.91
C GLU A 274 -6.07 13.42 3.36
N MET A 275 -6.20 13.53 2.03
CA MET A 275 -6.73 14.70 1.32
C MET A 275 -7.81 14.30 0.34
N ILE A 276 -8.66 15.26 -0.02
CA ILE A 276 -9.78 15.05 -0.96
C ILE A 276 -9.36 15.46 -2.37
N ASP A 277 -8.68 16.59 -2.54
CA ASP A 277 -8.32 17.19 -3.83
C ASP A 277 -6.83 16.97 -4.12
N ASP A 278 -6.53 16.26 -5.22
CA ASP A 278 -5.16 15.98 -5.66
C ASP A 278 -4.32 17.25 -5.87
N ARG A 279 -4.92 18.35 -6.32
CA ARG A 279 -4.22 19.64 -6.49
C ARG A 279 -3.58 20.14 -5.19
N ASN A 280 -4.10 19.73 -4.04
CA ASN A 280 -3.59 20.10 -2.72
C ASN A 280 -2.40 19.22 -2.27
N ARG A 281 -2.14 18.11 -2.96
CA ARG A 281 -1.00 17.21 -2.69
C ARG A 281 0.35 17.93 -2.77
N VAL A 282 0.50 18.81 -3.78
CA VAL A 282 1.72 19.63 -3.92
C VAL A 282 1.92 20.55 -2.72
N LEU A 283 0.83 21.06 -2.13
CA LEU A 283 0.91 21.89 -0.93
C LEU A 283 1.28 21.08 0.32
N ALA A 284 0.83 19.83 0.40
CA ALA A 284 1.21 18.93 1.50
C ALA A 284 2.70 18.55 1.45
N SER A 285 3.29 18.40 0.26
CA SER A 285 4.73 18.16 0.12
C SER A 285 5.57 19.34 0.64
N VAL A 286 5.07 20.57 0.55
CA VAL A 286 5.71 21.75 1.16
C VAL A 286 5.68 21.68 2.70
N ALA A 287 4.69 20.97 3.26
CA ALA A 287 4.60 20.73 4.69
C ALA A 287 5.45 19.53 5.16
N ASP A 288 6.31 18.99 4.28
CA ASP A 288 7.23 17.88 4.56
C ASP A 288 6.52 16.65 5.15
N VAL A 289 5.38 16.27 4.54
CA VAL A 289 4.59 15.10 4.93
C VAL A 289 5.18 13.87 4.25
N ASP A 290 5.32 12.77 4.98
CA ASP A 290 5.90 11.52 4.44
C ASP A 290 5.02 10.91 3.36
N ASP A 291 3.72 10.84 3.64
CA ASP A 291 2.74 10.23 2.76
C ASP A 291 1.43 11.01 2.71
N VAL A 292 0.91 11.21 1.52
CA VAL A 292 -0.41 11.81 1.28
C VAL A 292 -1.26 10.84 0.50
N VAL A 293 -2.36 10.42 1.10
CA VAL A 293 -3.38 9.58 0.46
C VAL A 293 -4.47 10.48 -0.10
N VAL A 294 -4.53 10.59 -1.43
CA VAL A 294 -5.61 11.32 -2.10
C VAL A 294 -6.73 10.34 -2.45
N SER A 295 -7.78 10.38 -1.66
CA SER A 295 -8.85 9.38 -1.75
C SER A 295 -9.52 9.30 -3.13
N GLY A 296 -9.72 10.44 -3.81
CA GLY A 296 -10.33 10.49 -5.14
C GLY A 296 -9.46 9.88 -6.25
N GLU A 297 -8.14 10.10 -6.18
CA GLU A 297 -7.16 9.55 -7.12
C GLU A 297 -7.11 8.02 -7.02
N ILE A 298 -6.87 7.50 -5.82
CA ILE A 298 -6.78 6.05 -5.57
C ILE A 298 -8.02 5.31 -6.05
N VAL A 299 -9.19 5.87 -5.74
CA VAL A 299 -10.46 5.29 -6.20
C VAL A 299 -10.53 5.21 -7.72
N SER A 300 -10.16 6.28 -8.40
CA SER A 300 -10.18 6.32 -9.87
C SER A 300 -9.23 5.28 -10.47
N LEU A 301 -8.01 5.17 -9.94
CA LEU A 301 -7.02 4.19 -10.37
C LEU A 301 -7.53 2.76 -10.17
N VAL A 302 -7.96 2.41 -8.96
CA VAL A 302 -8.45 1.05 -8.63
C VAL A 302 -9.69 0.69 -9.47
N VAL A 303 -10.67 1.61 -9.63
CA VAL A 303 -11.86 1.36 -10.47
C VAL A 303 -11.46 1.08 -11.92
N THR A 304 -10.52 1.84 -12.44
CA THR A 304 -10.10 1.71 -13.84
C THR A 304 -9.32 0.39 -14.04
N GLN A 305 -8.37 0.05 -13.18
CA GLN A 305 -7.66 -1.22 -13.21
C GLN A 305 -8.61 -2.43 -13.16
N LEU A 306 -9.59 -2.41 -12.25
CA LEU A 306 -10.59 -3.47 -12.14
C LEU A 306 -11.54 -3.54 -13.35
N SER A 307 -11.72 -2.43 -14.07
CA SER A 307 -12.51 -2.40 -15.30
C SER A 307 -11.78 -3.09 -16.46
N GLU A 308 -10.45 -3.01 -16.48
CA GLU A 308 -9.59 -3.72 -17.45
C GLU A 308 -9.53 -5.23 -17.12
N ASP A 309 -9.16 -5.60 -15.91
CA ASP A 309 -9.11 -7.00 -15.51
C ASP A 309 -9.67 -7.26 -14.10
N GLY A 310 -10.81 -7.95 -14.03
CA GLY A 310 -11.45 -8.26 -12.74
C GLY A 310 -10.67 -9.25 -11.86
N ARG A 311 -9.64 -9.94 -12.38
CA ARG A 311 -8.76 -10.81 -11.57
C ARG A 311 -7.95 -9.98 -10.57
N LEU A 312 -7.73 -8.69 -10.86
CA LEU A 312 -7.07 -7.74 -9.97
C LEU A 312 -7.81 -7.52 -8.65
N GLU A 313 -9.13 -7.81 -8.58
CA GLU A 313 -9.88 -7.70 -7.33
C GLU A 313 -9.26 -8.55 -6.22
N ALA A 314 -8.87 -9.78 -6.54
CA ALA A 314 -8.23 -10.68 -5.58
C ALA A 314 -6.83 -10.20 -5.18
N VAL A 315 -6.05 -9.68 -6.13
CA VAL A 315 -4.72 -9.10 -5.89
C VAL A 315 -4.83 -7.90 -4.95
N PHE A 316 -5.70 -6.93 -5.27
CA PHE A 316 -5.87 -5.72 -4.46
C PHE A 316 -6.43 -6.02 -3.07
N LYS A 317 -7.32 -7.01 -2.96
CA LYS A 317 -7.83 -7.45 -1.66
C LYS A 317 -6.72 -8.03 -0.78
N GLU A 318 -5.78 -8.77 -1.37
CA GLU A 318 -4.66 -9.37 -0.64
C GLU A 318 -3.67 -8.31 -0.19
N ILE A 319 -3.18 -7.45 -1.10
CA ILE A 319 -2.16 -6.43 -0.76
C ILE A 319 -2.67 -5.30 0.17
N LEU A 320 -3.97 -5.08 0.24
CA LEU A 320 -4.60 -4.11 1.14
C LEU A 320 -5.20 -4.75 2.40
N GLY A 321 -5.17 -6.07 2.51
CA GLY A 321 -5.75 -6.82 3.63
C GLY A 321 -4.73 -7.06 4.73
N ALA A 322 -5.19 -7.23 5.98
CA ALA A 322 -4.37 -7.67 7.11
C ALA A 322 -4.11 -9.18 7.12
N GLU A 323 -4.70 -9.92 6.20
CA GLU A 323 -4.54 -11.37 6.06
C GLU A 323 -3.94 -11.63 4.68
N GLY A 324 -2.71 -12.12 4.61
CA GLY A 324 -2.00 -12.40 3.37
C GLY A 324 -0.74 -11.56 3.20
N SER A 325 -0.29 -11.44 1.95
CA SER A 325 0.93 -10.73 1.63
C SER A 325 0.69 -9.23 1.47
N GLU A 326 1.37 -8.44 2.29
CA GLU A 326 1.31 -6.99 2.31
C GLU A 326 2.58 -6.37 1.73
N VAL A 327 2.52 -5.06 1.44
CA VAL A 327 3.69 -4.27 1.04
C VAL A 327 4.46 -3.82 2.27
N TYR A 328 5.74 -4.17 2.34
CA TYR A 328 6.67 -3.69 3.35
C TYR A 328 7.86 -2.95 2.73
N LEU A 329 8.30 -1.89 3.41
CA LEU A 329 9.57 -1.22 3.15
C LEU A 329 10.55 -1.61 4.26
N ARG A 330 11.42 -2.56 3.98
CA ARG A 330 12.37 -3.10 4.97
C ARG A 330 13.79 -2.63 4.68
N PRO A 331 14.63 -2.38 5.70
CA PRO A 331 16.00 -1.92 5.50
C PRO A 331 16.76 -2.81 4.50
N ALA A 332 17.39 -2.21 3.51
CA ALA A 332 18.05 -2.97 2.44
C ALA A 332 19.18 -3.86 2.94
N GLU A 333 19.82 -3.49 4.07
CA GLU A 333 20.84 -4.29 4.74
C GLU A 333 20.34 -5.65 5.27
N TRP A 334 19.04 -5.85 5.39
CA TRP A 334 18.47 -7.16 5.73
C TRP A 334 18.63 -8.18 4.61
N TYR A 335 18.78 -7.72 3.38
CA TYR A 335 18.80 -8.56 2.17
C TYR A 335 20.18 -8.68 1.58
N VAL A 336 20.97 -7.60 1.63
CA VAL A 336 22.28 -7.51 1.00
C VAL A 336 23.25 -6.71 1.85
N GLN A 337 24.55 -6.95 1.67
CA GLN A 337 25.60 -6.21 2.36
C GLN A 337 25.73 -4.81 1.76
N PRO A 338 25.66 -3.73 2.56
CA PRO A 338 25.81 -2.36 2.09
C PRO A 338 27.20 -2.06 1.52
N GLY A 339 27.28 -1.01 0.72
CA GLY A 339 28.53 -0.36 0.33
C GLY A 339 29.15 -0.78 -1.00
N ASP A 340 28.70 -1.88 -1.59
CA ASP A 340 29.19 -2.32 -2.90
C ASP A 340 28.06 -2.34 -3.95
N ASP A 341 28.44 -2.23 -5.22
CA ASP A 341 27.54 -2.39 -6.34
C ASP A 341 27.02 -3.84 -6.39
N ILE A 342 25.69 -3.97 -6.42
CA ILE A 342 25.01 -5.26 -6.50
C ILE A 342 23.91 -5.21 -7.56
N THR A 343 23.65 -6.32 -8.21
CA THR A 343 22.53 -6.45 -9.12
C THR A 343 21.22 -6.59 -8.36
N TRP A 344 20.11 -6.09 -8.94
CA TRP A 344 18.79 -6.29 -8.38
C TRP A 344 18.45 -7.79 -8.19
N ALA A 345 18.95 -8.67 -9.05
CA ALA A 345 18.85 -10.11 -8.86
C ALA A 345 19.37 -10.59 -7.51
N THR A 346 20.42 -9.95 -6.96
CA THR A 346 20.96 -10.27 -5.63
C THR A 346 20.00 -9.87 -4.52
N VAL A 347 19.34 -8.70 -4.66
CA VAL A 347 18.30 -8.26 -3.71
C VAL A 347 17.11 -9.22 -3.72
N VAL A 348 16.62 -9.61 -4.91
CA VAL A 348 15.55 -10.60 -5.08
C VAL A 348 15.89 -11.93 -4.42
N ALA A 349 17.11 -12.42 -4.60
CA ALA A 349 17.56 -13.66 -3.96
C ALA A 349 17.65 -13.52 -2.42
N GLY A 350 18.04 -12.32 -1.92
CA GLY A 350 18.05 -11.99 -0.50
C GLY A 350 16.65 -12.02 0.11
N ALA A 351 15.67 -11.42 -0.55
CA ALA A 351 14.26 -11.43 -0.14
C ALA A 351 13.68 -12.86 -0.16
N SER A 352 13.93 -13.62 -1.23
CA SER A 352 13.47 -15.00 -1.36
C SER A 352 13.96 -15.89 -0.21
N ARG A 353 15.19 -15.69 0.32
CA ARG A 353 15.67 -16.40 1.51
C ARG A 353 14.89 -16.11 2.79
N ARG A 354 14.18 -14.99 2.82
CA ARG A 354 13.33 -14.57 3.93
C ARG A 354 11.87 -14.96 3.75
N ASN A 355 11.54 -15.71 2.69
CA ASN A 355 10.18 -15.96 2.22
C ASN A 355 9.43 -14.67 1.83
N GLU A 356 10.13 -13.72 1.26
CA GLU A 356 9.62 -12.43 0.83
C GLU A 356 9.86 -12.25 -0.67
N THR A 357 9.03 -11.44 -1.32
CA THR A 357 9.14 -11.13 -2.74
C THR A 357 9.53 -9.68 -2.93
N ALA A 358 10.77 -9.41 -3.33
CA ALA A 358 11.23 -8.05 -3.62
C ALA A 358 10.61 -7.54 -4.93
N ILE A 359 9.98 -6.36 -4.85
CA ILE A 359 9.29 -5.70 -5.96
C ILE A 359 9.87 -4.33 -6.28
N GLY A 360 10.67 -3.73 -5.40
CA GLY A 360 11.19 -2.38 -5.63
C GLY A 360 12.22 -1.93 -4.62
N LEU A 361 12.78 -0.76 -4.88
CA LEU A 361 13.77 -0.08 -4.04
C LEU A 361 13.29 1.34 -3.72
N LYS A 362 13.42 1.75 -2.46
CA LYS A 362 13.29 3.14 -2.03
C LYS A 362 14.66 3.65 -1.59
N SER A 363 15.11 4.78 -2.17
CA SER A 363 16.38 5.40 -1.83
C SER A 363 16.29 6.93 -1.82
N PRO A 364 16.88 7.61 -0.82
CA PRO A 364 17.01 9.06 -0.83
C PRO A 364 17.80 9.61 -2.04
N LEU A 365 18.65 8.80 -2.65
CA LEU A 365 19.39 9.18 -3.86
C LEU A 365 18.45 9.24 -5.06
N LEU A 366 17.60 8.24 -5.25
CA LEU A 366 16.59 8.20 -6.32
C LEU A 366 15.61 9.39 -6.23
N ALA A 367 15.24 9.81 -5.02
CA ALA A 367 14.42 10.99 -4.80
C ALA A 367 15.06 12.27 -5.33
N ARG A 368 16.40 12.40 -5.21
CA ARG A 368 17.17 13.54 -5.75
C ARG A 368 17.29 13.53 -7.27
N GLU A 369 17.19 12.36 -7.88
CA GLU A 369 17.23 12.15 -9.33
C GLU A 369 15.87 12.34 -10.00
N GLY A 370 14.83 12.72 -9.24
CA GLY A 370 13.50 13.05 -9.75
C GLY A 370 12.53 11.86 -9.85
N GLN A 371 12.93 10.70 -9.32
CA GLN A 371 12.02 9.56 -9.17
C GLN A 371 10.93 9.88 -8.13
N ARG A 372 9.69 9.46 -8.37
CA ARG A 372 8.56 9.71 -7.47
C ARG A 372 8.91 9.25 -6.05
N PHE A 373 9.06 10.16 -5.12
CA PHE A 373 9.39 9.91 -3.71
C PHE A 373 10.61 8.99 -3.47
N GLY A 374 11.48 8.83 -4.48
CA GLY A 374 12.64 7.95 -4.41
C GLY A 374 12.32 6.46 -4.48
N VAL A 375 11.14 6.10 -4.98
CA VAL A 375 10.72 4.70 -5.17
C VAL A 375 10.87 4.31 -6.64
N VAL A 376 11.42 3.13 -6.87
CA VAL A 376 11.43 2.43 -8.16
C VAL A 376 10.79 1.07 -7.96
N VAL A 377 9.72 0.78 -8.69
CA VAL A 377 9.07 -0.53 -8.73
C VAL A 377 9.64 -1.32 -9.89
N ASN A 378 9.67 -2.65 -9.77
CA ASN A 378 10.13 -3.60 -10.78
C ASN A 378 11.49 -3.27 -11.45
N PRO A 379 12.57 -3.00 -10.70
CA PRO A 379 13.87 -2.81 -11.33
C PRO A 379 14.28 -4.03 -12.16
N PRO A 380 14.90 -3.85 -13.33
CA PRO A 380 15.49 -4.97 -14.10
C PRO A 380 16.46 -5.77 -13.22
N LYS A 381 16.45 -7.10 -13.33
CA LYS A 381 17.33 -7.99 -12.53
C LYS A 381 18.82 -7.70 -12.76
N SER A 382 19.16 -7.18 -13.94
CA SER A 382 20.50 -6.77 -14.33
C SER A 382 20.91 -5.38 -13.84
N GLU A 383 19.95 -4.56 -13.38
CA GLU A 383 20.23 -3.21 -12.87
C GLU A 383 21.12 -3.27 -11.63
N VAL A 384 22.03 -2.31 -11.52
CA VAL A 384 23.05 -2.28 -10.46
C VAL A 384 22.79 -1.10 -9.53
N TYR A 385 22.77 -1.39 -8.24
CA TYR A 385 22.60 -0.40 -7.17
C TYR A 385 23.73 -0.45 -6.18
N THR A 386 24.14 0.73 -5.69
CA THR A 386 25.01 0.88 -4.53
C THR A 386 24.14 1.09 -3.31
N ILE A 387 23.98 0.07 -2.47
CA ILE A 387 23.11 0.16 -1.29
C ILE A 387 23.77 0.98 -0.19
N SER A 388 23.03 1.96 0.29
CA SER A 388 23.43 2.92 1.32
C SER A 388 22.54 2.83 2.57
N PRO A 389 23.02 3.28 3.73
CA PRO A 389 22.16 3.40 4.91
C PRO A 389 20.95 4.28 4.64
N GLY A 390 19.77 3.80 5.02
CA GLY A 390 18.49 4.47 4.75
C GLY A 390 17.78 4.01 3.47
N ASP A 391 18.42 3.19 2.65
CA ASP A 391 17.72 2.52 1.54
C ASP A 391 16.81 1.40 2.08
N ALA A 392 15.66 1.24 1.46
CA ALA A 392 14.70 0.20 1.81
C ALA A 392 14.30 -0.62 0.58
N VAL A 393 14.19 -1.93 0.75
CA VAL A 393 13.61 -2.81 -0.27
C VAL A 393 12.11 -2.88 -0.05
N VAL A 394 11.36 -2.69 -1.14
CA VAL A 394 9.92 -2.89 -1.17
C VAL A 394 9.66 -4.36 -1.41
N VAL A 395 8.94 -5.01 -0.50
CA VAL A 395 8.68 -6.45 -0.56
C VAL A 395 7.20 -6.76 -0.33
N PHE A 396 6.72 -7.85 -0.91
CA PHE A 396 5.56 -8.56 -0.38
C PHE A 396 6.02 -9.55 0.67
N ALA A 397 5.39 -9.49 1.84
CA ALA A 397 5.66 -10.37 2.96
C ALA A 397 4.40 -10.63 3.79
N GLU A 398 4.40 -11.71 4.56
CA GLU A 398 3.45 -11.98 5.64
C GLU A 398 4.14 -11.67 6.97
N ASP A 399 3.38 -11.16 7.96
CA ASP A 399 3.88 -10.94 9.34
C ASP A 399 4.08 -12.24 10.10
#